data_36cdf819615b80ebac1e8421836dcda6
#
_entry.id   36cdf819615b80ebac1e8421836dcda6
#
_cell.length_a   1.000
_cell.length_b   1.000
_cell.length_c   1.000
_cell.angle_alpha   90.00
_cell.angle_beta   90.00
_cell.angle_gamma   90.00
#
_symmetry.space_group_name_H-M   'P 1'
#
loop_
_entity.id
_entity.type
_entity.pdbx_description
1 polymer ?
#
loop_
_entity_poly.entity_id
_entity_poly.type
_entity_poly.pdbx_seq_one_letter_code
_entity_poly.pdbx_strand_id
1 'polypeptide(L)'
;MMGITTQLKSAAALLVVLLLTGCTGTSPRVDFFMLSADAKPVSGVAGSCSSQAISVGPVSWPRYLDQPRIVTRMGANRLEENEFNRWGGSLEDDFVRTTIENLSASLQSELIVNYRRSSRYAPVYRVEMVVLRFDGVLGGDVVLDVKWNVISVASDTIELVTTSSVQKDTSGSDYEALVNASSKAVAAFSEEVATQLARLCAAG
;
A
#
# COMPACT_ATOMS: atom_id res chain seq x y z
N MET A 1 57.36 -49.00 -0.25
CA MET A 1 56.01 -48.79 -0.84
C MET A 1 54.99 -48.28 0.20
N MET A 2 55.36 -48.01 1.45
CA MET A 2 54.42 -47.63 2.55
C MET A 2 54.14 -46.11 2.66
N GLY A 3 54.89 -45.25 1.96
CA GLY A 3 54.75 -43.79 2.11
C GLY A 3 53.68 -43.15 1.16
N ILE A 4 53.40 -43.72 0.01
CA ILE A 4 52.52 -43.14 -1.01
C ILE A 4 51.06 -43.29 -0.59
N THR A 5 50.66 -44.38 0.02
CA THR A 5 49.28 -44.63 0.48
C THR A 5 48.87 -43.76 1.63
N THR A 6 49.79 -43.35 2.50
CA THR A 6 49.51 -42.44 3.62
C THR A 6 49.31 -41.00 3.15
N GLN A 7 50.11 -40.54 2.19
CA GLN A 7 49.99 -39.22 1.59
C GLN A 7 48.66 -39.09 0.79
N LEU A 8 48.24 -40.13 0.10
CA LEU A 8 46.97 -40.12 -0.63
C LEU A 8 45.75 -40.05 0.29
N LYS A 9 45.79 -40.74 1.42
CA LYS A 9 44.73 -40.68 2.46
C LYS A 9 44.65 -39.31 3.11
N SER A 10 45.78 -38.68 3.40
CA SER A 10 45.82 -37.32 3.98
C SER A 10 45.32 -36.27 3.00
N ALA A 11 45.66 -36.38 1.70
CA ALA A 11 45.18 -35.49 0.67
C ALA A 11 43.64 -35.63 0.45
N ALA A 12 43.14 -36.87 0.47
CA ALA A 12 41.71 -37.14 0.35
C ALA A 12 40.90 -36.59 1.56
N ALA A 13 41.45 -36.74 2.79
CA ALA A 13 40.83 -36.20 3.99
C ALA A 13 40.80 -34.66 3.99
N LEU A 14 41.85 -34.01 3.52
CA LEU A 14 41.90 -32.54 3.37
C LEU A 14 40.89 -32.03 2.36
N LEU A 15 40.74 -32.76 1.22
CA LEU A 15 39.77 -32.42 0.19
C LEU A 15 38.31 -32.53 0.69
N VAL A 16 38.00 -33.54 1.49
CA VAL A 16 36.66 -33.73 2.09
C VAL A 16 36.38 -32.63 3.12
N VAL A 17 37.33 -32.20 3.91
CA VAL A 17 37.18 -31.11 4.86
C VAL A 17 36.94 -29.77 4.13
N LEU A 18 37.64 -29.53 3.00
CA LEU A 18 37.40 -28.32 2.16
C LEU A 18 36.02 -28.30 1.54
N LEU A 19 35.47 -29.45 1.17
CA LEU A 19 34.13 -29.55 0.58
C LEU A 19 32.99 -29.35 1.60
N LEU A 20 33.24 -29.55 2.90
CA LEU A 20 32.27 -29.40 3.97
C LEU A 20 32.13 -27.93 4.47
N THR A 21 33.05 -27.04 4.13
CA THR A 21 33.01 -25.63 4.58
C THR A 21 32.18 -24.71 3.67
N GLY A 22 31.57 -25.26 2.60
CA GLY A 22 30.97 -24.48 1.51
C GLY A 22 29.56 -23.90 1.74
N CYS A 23 28.86 -24.16 2.86
CA CYS A 23 27.44 -23.79 3.00
C CYS A 23 27.09 -23.08 4.31
N THR A 24 27.80 -22.02 4.67
CA THR A 24 27.39 -21.12 5.78
C THR A 24 26.79 -19.80 5.25
N GLY A 25 26.05 -19.85 4.14
CA GLY A 25 25.29 -18.71 3.64
C GLY A 25 24.05 -18.51 4.50
N THR A 26 24.03 -17.51 5.37
CA THR A 26 22.79 -17.05 6.04
C THR A 26 21.90 -16.41 4.96
N SER A 27 20.73 -17.00 4.71
CA SER A 27 19.75 -16.36 3.80
C SER A 27 19.36 -14.99 4.34
N PRO A 28 19.33 -13.95 3.53
CA PRO A 28 18.88 -12.64 3.95
C PRO A 28 17.47 -12.71 4.54
N ARG A 29 17.23 -11.93 5.59
CA ARG A 29 15.91 -11.83 6.21
C ARG A 29 14.95 -11.15 5.26
N VAL A 30 13.70 -11.62 5.22
CA VAL A 30 12.60 -10.96 4.53
C VAL A 30 11.86 -10.10 5.54
N ASP A 31 11.70 -8.81 5.21
CA ASP A 31 10.92 -7.86 5.98
C ASP A 31 9.56 -7.63 5.32
N PHE A 32 8.51 -7.57 6.15
CA PHE A 32 7.14 -7.37 5.70
C PHE A 32 6.61 -6.03 6.19
N PHE A 33 5.94 -5.32 5.29
CA PHE A 33 5.43 -3.97 5.50
C PHE A 33 3.92 -3.92 5.24
N MET A 34 3.26 -2.98 5.91
CA MET A 34 1.84 -2.66 5.72
C MET A 34 1.65 -1.15 5.74
N LEU A 35 0.63 -0.67 5.04
CA LEU A 35 0.19 0.72 5.15
C LEU A 35 -0.43 0.96 6.52
N SER A 36 -0.28 2.16 7.04
CA SER A 36 -0.89 2.61 8.31
C SER A 36 -1.76 3.84 8.08
N ALA A 37 -2.86 3.95 8.81
CA ALA A 37 -3.66 5.16 8.82
C ALA A 37 -2.94 6.28 9.59
N ASP A 38 -2.94 7.50 9.02
CA ASP A 38 -2.30 8.69 9.60
C ASP A 38 -3.18 9.96 9.46
N ALA A 39 -4.42 9.83 8.96
CA ALA A 39 -5.32 10.96 8.82
C ALA A 39 -5.84 11.43 10.19
N LYS A 40 -6.07 12.73 10.26
CA LYS A 40 -6.63 13.42 11.43
C LYS A 40 -8.02 13.95 11.09
N PRO A 41 -8.85 14.26 12.09
CA PRO A 41 -10.12 14.94 11.85
C PRO A 41 -9.90 16.21 11.03
N VAL A 42 -10.60 16.33 9.91
CA VAL A 42 -10.51 17.49 9.03
C VAL A 42 -11.41 18.59 9.59
N SER A 43 -10.85 19.77 9.81
CA SER A 43 -11.59 20.91 10.36
C SER A 43 -12.76 21.29 9.44
N GLY A 44 -13.96 21.44 10.02
CA GLY A 44 -15.17 21.83 9.30
C GLY A 44 -15.88 20.72 8.51
N VAL A 45 -15.35 19.46 8.54
CA VAL A 45 -16.03 18.32 7.91
C VAL A 45 -16.34 17.17 8.87
N ALA A 46 -15.75 17.20 10.06
CA ALA A 46 -16.00 16.20 11.10
C ALA A 46 -17.49 16.13 11.45
N GLY A 47 -18.07 14.93 11.42
CA GLY A 47 -19.49 14.69 11.73
C GLY A 47 -20.47 14.98 10.59
N SER A 48 -20.05 15.57 9.47
CA SER A 48 -20.94 15.90 8.34
C SER A 48 -21.64 14.66 7.75
N CYS A 49 -20.99 13.51 7.76
CA CYS A 49 -21.55 12.24 7.25
C CYS A 49 -21.82 11.22 8.37
N SER A 50 -21.94 11.63 9.65
CA SER A 50 -21.97 10.72 10.80
C SER A 50 -23.17 9.74 10.81
N SER A 51 -24.29 10.11 10.16
CA SER A 51 -25.49 9.28 10.06
C SER A 51 -25.63 8.56 8.72
N GLN A 52 -24.70 8.74 7.79
CA GLN A 52 -24.77 8.21 6.43
C GLN A 52 -23.67 7.18 6.22
N ALA A 53 -24.06 5.97 5.78
CA ALA A 53 -23.08 4.97 5.40
C ALA A 53 -22.47 5.31 4.03
N ILE A 54 -21.14 5.17 3.94
CA ILE A 54 -20.37 5.38 2.71
C ILE A 54 -19.59 4.12 2.42
N SER A 55 -19.69 3.60 1.20
CA SER A 55 -18.92 2.44 0.77
C SER A 55 -17.70 2.87 -0.04
N VAL A 56 -16.55 2.23 0.24
CA VAL A 56 -15.27 2.46 -0.42
C VAL A 56 -14.94 1.28 -1.33
N GLY A 57 -14.74 1.55 -2.60
CA GLY A 57 -14.53 0.59 -3.68
C GLY A 57 -15.75 0.48 -4.61
N PRO A 58 -15.62 -0.27 -5.74
CA PRO A 58 -14.44 -1.07 -6.12
C PRO A 58 -13.21 -0.22 -6.44
N VAL A 59 -12.04 -0.87 -6.37
CA VAL A 59 -10.76 -0.27 -6.78
C VAL A 59 -10.22 -1.02 -7.99
N SER A 60 -9.81 -0.29 -9.02
CA SER A 60 -9.03 -0.83 -10.12
C SER A 60 -7.55 -0.58 -9.84
N TRP A 61 -6.75 -1.63 -9.93
CA TRP A 61 -5.37 -1.65 -9.47
C TRP A 61 -4.39 -1.93 -10.61
N PRO A 62 -3.24 -1.22 -10.71
CA PRO A 62 -2.24 -1.49 -11.74
C PRO A 62 -1.57 -2.86 -11.52
N ARG A 63 -1.43 -3.64 -12.59
CA ARG A 63 -0.87 -5.00 -12.51
C ARG A 63 0.55 -5.07 -11.95
N TYR A 64 1.37 -4.04 -12.17
CA TYR A 64 2.75 -4.04 -11.66
C TYR A 64 2.83 -3.93 -10.14
N LEU A 65 1.74 -3.53 -9.47
CA LEU A 65 1.59 -3.49 -8.02
C LEU A 65 0.89 -4.73 -7.44
N ASP A 66 0.30 -5.57 -8.29
CA ASP A 66 -0.40 -6.80 -7.87
C ASP A 66 0.59 -7.94 -7.62
N GLN A 67 1.46 -7.71 -6.64
CA GLN A 67 2.51 -8.64 -6.26
C GLN A 67 2.99 -8.39 -4.83
N PRO A 68 3.58 -9.42 -4.16
CA PRO A 68 4.00 -9.28 -2.77
C PRO A 68 5.28 -8.45 -2.58
N ARG A 69 6.08 -8.21 -3.63
CA ARG A 69 7.32 -7.44 -3.54
C ARG A 69 7.04 -5.95 -3.59
N ILE A 70 7.78 -5.18 -2.80
CA ILE A 70 7.72 -3.72 -2.93
C ILE A 70 8.41 -3.31 -4.23
N VAL A 71 7.68 -2.56 -5.05
CA VAL A 71 8.16 -2.00 -6.32
C VAL A 71 8.64 -0.58 -6.09
N THR A 72 9.85 -0.29 -6.51
CA THR A 72 10.44 1.05 -6.50
C THR A 72 10.69 1.57 -7.92
N ARG A 73 10.68 2.87 -8.07
CA ARG A 73 10.92 3.54 -9.36
C ARG A 73 12.39 3.95 -9.47
N MET A 74 13.05 3.49 -10.54
CA MET A 74 14.46 3.79 -10.82
C MET A 74 14.64 4.81 -11.96
N GLY A 75 13.53 5.32 -12.50
CA GLY A 75 13.50 6.29 -13.60
C GLY A 75 12.13 6.34 -14.25
N ALA A 76 11.97 7.12 -15.31
CA ALA A 76 10.67 7.33 -15.95
C ALA A 76 9.99 6.02 -16.37
N ASN A 77 10.76 5.06 -16.88
CA ASN A 77 10.25 3.83 -17.50
C ASN A 77 10.82 2.55 -16.85
N ARG A 78 11.55 2.66 -15.72
CA ARG A 78 12.17 1.51 -15.07
C ARG A 78 11.68 1.35 -13.64
N LEU A 79 11.19 0.15 -13.35
CA LEU A 79 10.80 -0.31 -12.03
C LEU A 79 11.79 -1.37 -11.55
N GLU A 80 11.93 -1.49 -10.24
CA GLU A 80 12.71 -2.52 -9.57
C GLU A 80 11.87 -3.17 -8.48
N GLU A 81 11.91 -4.50 -8.42
CA GLU A 81 11.25 -5.30 -7.39
C GLU A 81 12.28 -5.76 -6.37
N ASN A 82 11.98 -5.67 -5.10
CA ASN A 82 12.87 -6.14 -4.05
C ASN A 82 12.42 -7.50 -3.49
N GLU A 83 13.33 -8.47 -3.47
CA GLU A 83 13.02 -9.82 -3.01
C GLU A 83 12.85 -9.94 -1.49
N PHE A 84 13.52 -9.06 -0.73
CA PHE A 84 13.61 -9.13 0.72
C PHE A 84 12.69 -8.14 1.44
N ASN A 85 12.10 -7.18 0.70
CA ASN A 85 11.13 -6.22 1.23
C ASN A 85 9.79 -6.43 0.55
N ARG A 86 8.79 -6.86 1.33
CA ARG A 86 7.51 -7.34 0.82
C ARG A 86 6.34 -6.70 1.55
N TRP A 87 5.22 -6.59 0.85
CA TRP A 87 3.95 -6.30 1.49
C TRP A 87 3.50 -7.48 2.35
N GLY A 88 2.91 -7.22 3.51
CA GLY A 88 2.40 -8.23 4.44
C GLY A 88 1.12 -8.92 3.97
N GLY A 89 0.57 -8.49 2.83
CA GLY A 89 -0.64 -9.02 2.20
C GLY A 89 -0.84 -8.39 0.83
N SER A 90 -2.07 -8.40 0.32
CA SER A 90 -2.45 -7.66 -0.88
C SER A 90 -2.34 -6.15 -0.64
N LEU A 91 -1.53 -5.45 -1.43
CA LEU A 91 -1.42 -3.98 -1.35
C LEU A 91 -2.75 -3.30 -1.69
N GLU A 92 -3.55 -3.86 -2.61
CA GLU A 92 -4.89 -3.36 -2.93
C GLU A 92 -5.81 -3.41 -1.71
N ASP A 93 -5.89 -4.57 -1.04
CA ASP A 93 -6.73 -4.72 0.15
C ASP A 93 -6.25 -3.82 1.30
N ASP A 94 -4.93 -3.67 1.44
CA ASP A 94 -4.31 -2.81 2.44
C ASP A 94 -4.57 -1.32 2.16
N PHE A 95 -4.52 -0.90 0.89
CA PHE A 95 -4.89 0.44 0.44
C PHE A 95 -6.36 0.76 0.76
N VAL A 96 -7.28 -0.17 0.45
CA VAL A 96 -8.71 0.01 0.76
C VAL A 96 -8.94 0.09 2.26
N ARG A 97 -8.33 -0.79 3.05
CA ARG A 97 -8.42 -0.78 4.52
C ARG A 97 -7.94 0.56 5.08
N THR A 98 -6.74 0.97 4.68
CA THR A 98 -6.14 2.22 5.15
C THR A 98 -6.94 3.45 4.73
N THR A 99 -7.51 3.45 3.51
CA THR A 99 -8.40 4.52 3.05
C THR A 99 -9.67 4.60 3.92
N ILE A 100 -10.28 3.46 4.25
CA ILE A 100 -11.45 3.40 5.15
C ILE A 100 -11.11 3.96 6.53
N GLU A 101 -10.00 3.53 7.12
CA GLU A 101 -9.54 4.00 8.44
C GLU A 101 -9.28 5.51 8.44
N ASN A 102 -8.61 6.03 7.41
CA ASN A 102 -8.36 7.46 7.25
C ASN A 102 -9.67 8.25 7.07
N LEU A 103 -10.59 7.78 6.23
CA LEU A 103 -11.89 8.43 6.05
C LEU A 103 -12.72 8.42 7.34
N SER A 104 -12.72 7.30 8.08
CA SER A 104 -13.39 7.21 9.37
C SER A 104 -12.85 8.23 10.37
N ALA A 105 -11.52 8.39 10.43
CA ALA A 105 -10.88 9.38 11.28
C ALA A 105 -11.20 10.83 10.82
N SER A 106 -11.09 11.11 9.52
CA SER A 106 -11.30 12.44 8.94
C SER A 106 -12.74 12.93 9.11
N LEU A 107 -13.72 12.06 8.87
CA LEU A 107 -15.16 12.35 8.95
C LEU A 107 -15.75 12.12 10.34
N GLN A 108 -14.97 11.52 11.26
CA GLN A 108 -15.47 11.05 12.57
C GLN A 108 -16.71 10.17 12.42
N SER A 109 -16.67 9.17 11.54
CA SER A 109 -17.78 8.28 11.22
C SER A 109 -17.36 6.82 11.22
N GLU A 110 -18.09 5.98 11.95
CA GLU A 110 -17.94 4.51 11.96
C GLU A 110 -18.67 3.83 10.76
N LEU A 111 -19.40 4.60 9.94
CA LEU A 111 -20.20 4.09 8.83
C LEU A 111 -19.46 4.13 7.48
N ILE A 112 -18.13 4.16 7.52
CA ILE A 112 -17.29 4.00 6.33
C ILE A 112 -16.96 2.52 6.18
N VAL A 113 -17.45 1.89 5.10
CA VAL A 113 -17.42 0.44 4.95
C VAL A 113 -16.81 0.01 3.64
N ASN A 114 -16.24 -1.19 3.61
CA ASN A 114 -15.74 -1.79 2.38
C ASN A 114 -16.91 -2.13 1.45
N TYR A 115 -16.80 -1.79 0.17
CA TYR A 115 -17.79 -2.06 -0.88
C TYR A 115 -18.26 -3.53 -0.89
N ARG A 116 -17.36 -4.50 -0.73
CA ARG A 116 -17.67 -5.93 -0.71
C ARG A 116 -18.60 -6.35 0.45
N ARG A 117 -18.74 -5.52 1.48
CA ARG A 117 -19.55 -5.74 2.68
C ARG A 117 -20.67 -4.71 2.88
N SER A 118 -20.82 -3.80 1.92
CA SER A 118 -21.68 -2.61 2.05
C SER A 118 -23.17 -2.91 2.06
N SER A 119 -23.63 -4.05 1.51
CA SER A 119 -25.06 -4.39 1.39
C SER A 119 -25.84 -4.41 2.72
N ARG A 120 -25.14 -4.59 3.85
CA ARG A 120 -25.76 -4.57 5.19
C ARG A 120 -25.97 -3.17 5.75
N TYR A 121 -25.30 -2.16 5.19
CA TYR A 121 -25.24 -0.81 5.72
C TYR A 121 -26.08 0.18 4.91
N ALA A 122 -26.66 -0.24 3.78
CA ALA A 122 -27.41 0.62 2.85
C ALA A 122 -26.69 1.96 2.57
N PRO A 123 -25.50 1.93 1.98
CA PRO A 123 -24.71 3.17 1.80
C PRO A 123 -25.44 4.18 0.95
N VAL A 124 -25.33 5.46 1.32
CA VAL A 124 -25.87 6.58 0.56
C VAL A 124 -24.93 6.91 -0.61
N TYR A 125 -23.64 6.88 -0.34
CA TYR A 125 -22.59 7.14 -1.34
C TYR A 125 -21.65 5.96 -1.49
N ARG A 126 -21.12 5.82 -2.71
CA ARG A 126 -20.06 4.89 -3.06
C ARG A 126 -18.89 5.64 -3.69
N VAL A 127 -17.70 5.43 -3.16
CA VAL A 127 -16.44 5.97 -3.71
C VAL A 127 -15.76 4.89 -4.52
N GLU A 128 -15.69 5.05 -5.84
CA GLU A 128 -14.97 4.15 -6.74
C GLU A 128 -13.64 4.76 -7.15
N MET A 129 -12.61 3.93 -7.30
CA MET A 129 -11.26 4.40 -7.52
C MET A 129 -10.56 3.61 -8.62
N VAL A 130 -9.76 4.31 -9.42
CA VAL A 130 -8.79 3.75 -10.35
C VAL A 130 -7.42 4.28 -9.96
N VAL A 131 -6.62 3.45 -9.33
CA VAL A 131 -5.22 3.79 -9.03
C VAL A 131 -4.44 3.75 -10.33
N LEU A 132 -3.87 4.89 -10.71
CA LEU A 132 -3.07 5.03 -11.92
C LEU A 132 -1.58 4.80 -11.63
N ARG A 133 -1.16 5.22 -10.43
CA ARG A 133 0.21 5.09 -9.95
C ARG A 133 0.24 5.04 -8.43
N PHE A 134 1.06 4.15 -7.88
CA PHE A 134 1.38 4.13 -6.44
C PHE A 134 2.76 3.52 -6.25
N ASP A 135 3.78 4.31 -6.46
CA ASP A 135 5.18 3.90 -6.33
C ASP A 135 6.07 5.09 -5.92
N GLY A 136 7.29 4.81 -5.53
CA GLY A 136 8.24 5.84 -5.12
C GLY A 136 9.68 5.48 -5.41
N VAL A 137 10.56 6.44 -5.16
CA VAL A 137 12.01 6.33 -5.25
C VAL A 137 12.58 6.25 -3.83
N LEU A 138 13.47 5.29 -3.56
CA LEU A 138 14.18 5.25 -2.29
C LEU A 138 15.03 6.52 -2.11
N GLY A 139 14.80 7.25 -1.02
CA GLY A 139 15.43 8.55 -0.78
C GLY A 139 14.89 9.70 -1.65
N GLY A 140 13.74 9.49 -2.28
CA GLY A 140 13.06 10.50 -3.09
C GLY A 140 11.58 10.58 -2.71
N ASP A 141 10.69 10.71 -3.69
CA ASP A 141 9.27 10.88 -3.45
C ASP A 141 8.47 9.62 -3.73
N VAL A 142 7.40 9.42 -2.98
CA VAL A 142 6.27 8.56 -3.32
C VAL A 142 5.22 9.39 -4.05
N VAL A 143 4.67 8.83 -5.13
CA VAL A 143 3.57 9.43 -5.89
C VAL A 143 2.39 8.50 -5.90
N LEU A 144 1.23 9.03 -5.54
CA LEU A 144 -0.07 8.38 -5.61
C LEU A 144 -0.99 9.17 -6.55
N ASP A 145 -1.30 8.61 -7.71
CA ASP A 145 -2.24 9.16 -8.68
C ASP A 145 -3.50 8.29 -8.72
N VAL A 146 -4.64 8.87 -8.39
CA VAL A 146 -5.94 8.18 -8.33
C VAL A 146 -6.99 8.97 -9.09
N LYS A 147 -7.63 8.35 -10.07
CA LYS A 147 -8.90 8.84 -10.61
C LYS A 147 -10.03 8.22 -9.79
N TRP A 148 -10.96 9.03 -9.32
CA TRP A 148 -12.03 8.55 -8.47
C TRP A 148 -13.35 9.29 -8.71
N ASN A 149 -14.43 8.64 -8.33
CA ASN A 149 -15.79 9.19 -8.44
C ASN A 149 -16.58 8.90 -7.17
N VAL A 150 -17.58 9.72 -6.93
CA VAL A 150 -18.62 9.50 -5.92
C VAL A 150 -19.93 9.27 -6.62
N ILE A 151 -20.59 8.17 -6.27
CA ILE A 151 -21.88 7.76 -6.83
C ILE A 151 -22.92 7.82 -5.72
N SER A 152 -24.06 8.47 -5.99
CA SER A 152 -25.27 8.34 -5.20
C SER A 152 -25.86 6.94 -5.42
N VAL A 153 -25.94 6.12 -4.37
CA VAL A 153 -26.38 4.72 -4.50
C VAL A 153 -27.88 4.63 -4.83
N ALA A 154 -28.70 5.57 -4.32
CA ALA A 154 -30.14 5.55 -4.52
C ALA A 154 -30.57 5.85 -5.97
N SER A 155 -29.85 6.76 -6.64
CA SER A 155 -30.14 7.19 -8.02
C SER A 155 -29.22 6.55 -9.06
N ASP A 156 -28.15 5.88 -8.60
CA ASP A 156 -27.04 5.38 -9.43
C ASP A 156 -26.41 6.47 -10.32
N THR A 157 -26.38 7.71 -9.81
CA THR A 157 -25.84 8.89 -10.52
C THR A 157 -24.44 9.23 -9.99
N ILE A 158 -23.59 9.68 -10.91
CA ILE A 158 -22.26 10.18 -10.56
C ILE A 158 -22.39 11.62 -10.07
N GLU A 159 -22.07 11.86 -8.80
CA GLU A 159 -22.09 13.18 -8.17
C GLU A 159 -20.77 13.94 -8.36
N LEU A 160 -19.66 13.20 -8.48
CA LEU A 160 -18.33 13.76 -8.64
C LEU A 160 -17.44 12.83 -9.44
N VAL A 161 -16.64 13.39 -10.35
CA VAL A 161 -15.48 12.70 -10.97
C VAL A 161 -14.27 13.63 -10.88
N THR A 162 -13.16 13.12 -10.37
CA THR A 162 -11.93 13.90 -10.26
C THR A 162 -10.68 13.02 -10.28
N THR A 163 -9.52 13.64 -10.29
CA THR A 163 -8.22 12.96 -10.17
C THR A 163 -7.40 13.67 -9.11
N SER A 164 -6.88 12.91 -8.17
CA SER A 164 -5.93 13.37 -7.16
C SER A 164 -4.53 12.91 -7.52
N SER A 165 -3.55 13.77 -7.32
CA SER A 165 -2.13 13.47 -7.45
C SER A 165 -1.44 13.93 -6.18
N VAL A 166 -0.97 12.97 -5.38
CA VAL A 166 -0.34 13.23 -4.09
C VAL A 166 1.11 12.81 -4.15
N GLN A 167 2.01 13.71 -3.74
CA GLN A 167 3.44 13.46 -3.63
C GLN A 167 3.89 13.64 -2.18
N LYS A 168 4.69 12.68 -1.67
CA LYS A 168 5.25 12.72 -0.32
C LYS A 168 6.71 12.33 -0.34
N ASP A 169 7.56 13.15 0.27
CA ASP A 169 8.97 12.88 0.49
C ASP A 169 9.16 11.70 1.46
N THR A 170 10.09 10.79 1.15
CA THR A 170 10.35 9.60 1.96
C THR A 170 11.06 9.91 3.28
N SER A 171 11.70 11.06 3.43
CA SER A 171 12.47 11.45 4.63
C SER A 171 13.56 10.44 5.04
N GLY A 172 13.92 9.51 4.15
CA GLY A 172 14.91 8.45 4.33
C GLY A 172 15.08 7.62 3.08
N SER A 173 16.11 6.75 3.03
CA SER A 173 16.46 5.95 1.85
C SER A 173 16.20 4.45 2.00
N ASP A 174 15.48 4.05 3.04
CA ASP A 174 15.10 2.67 3.30
C ASP A 174 13.62 2.40 2.96
N TYR A 175 13.22 1.13 3.02
CA TYR A 175 11.85 0.72 2.72
C TYR A 175 10.85 1.13 3.80
N GLU A 176 11.26 1.30 5.05
CA GLU A 176 10.42 1.80 6.13
C GLU A 176 10.01 3.26 5.85
N ALA A 177 10.97 4.10 5.47
CA ALA A 177 10.72 5.48 5.06
C ALA A 177 9.82 5.56 3.82
N LEU A 178 10.02 4.67 2.82
CA LEU A 178 9.17 4.57 1.64
C LEU A 178 7.71 4.23 2.02
N VAL A 179 7.50 3.21 2.86
CA VAL A 179 6.16 2.78 3.29
C VAL A 179 5.48 3.84 4.16
N ASN A 180 6.26 4.54 4.99
CA ASN A 180 5.77 5.68 5.76
C ASN A 180 5.27 6.82 4.87
N ALA A 181 6.04 7.17 3.83
CA ALA A 181 5.63 8.16 2.83
C ALA A 181 4.40 7.69 2.04
N SER A 182 4.31 6.39 1.71
CA SER A 182 3.15 5.78 1.07
C SER A 182 1.90 5.90 1.93
N SER A 183 2.00 5.62 3.23
CA SER A 183 0.92 5.78 4.20
C SER A 183 0.43 7.22 4.29
N LYS A 184 1.37 8.18 4.34
CA LYS A 184 1.05 9.63 4.31
C LYS A 184 0.40 10.07 3.01
N ALA A 185 0.77 9.46 1.88
CA ALA A 185 0.14 9.75 0.59
C ALA A 185 -1.32 9.28 0.58
N VAL A 186 -1.60 8.08 1.10
CA VAL A 186 -2.97 7.56 1.25
C VAL A 186 -3.78 8.42 2.23
N ALA A 187 -3.18 8.88 3.34
CA ALA A 187 -3.86 9.77 4.29
C ALA A 187 -4.26 11.10 3.63
N ALA A 188 -3.34 11.77 2.91
CA ALA A 188 -3.63 13.02 2.22
C ALA A 188 -4.69 12.84 1.12
N PHE A 189 -4.64 11.76 0.36
CA PHE A 189 -5.70 11.39 -0.60
C PHE A 189 -7.05 11.23 0.11
N SER A 190 -7.08 10.52 1.23
CA SER A 190 -8.31 10.30 2.01
C SER A 190 -8.89 11.60 2.56
N GLU A 191 -8.07 12.58 2.95
CA GLU A 191 -8.49 13.90 3.39
C GLU A 191 -9.17 14.70 2.25
N GLU A 192 -8.67 14.59 1.01
CA GLU A 192 -9.32 15.18 -0.16
C GLU A 192 -10.69 14.53 -0.40
N VAL A 193 -10.78 13.20 -0.34
CA VAL A 193 -12.04 12.46 -0.49
C VAL A 193 -13.03 12.85 0.63
N ALA A 194 -12.57 12.91 1.89
CA ALA A 194 -13.39 13.30 3.04
C ALA A 194 -13.99 14.70 2.85
N THR A 195 -13.20 15.64 2.35
CA THR A 195 -13.64 17.02 2.10
C THR A 195 -14.77 17.07 1.05
N GLN A 196 -14.69 16.29 -0.01
CA GLN A 196 -15.74 16.24 -1.03
C GLN A 196 -17.00 15.51 -0.53
N LEU A 197 -16.84 14.39 0.17
CA LEU A 197 -17.96 13.67 0.79
C LEU A 197 -18.72 14.55 1.78
N ALA A 198 -18.01 15.29 2.62
CA ALA A 198 -18.65 16.19 3.58
C ALA A 198 -19.52 17.27 2.90
N ARG A 199 -19.09 17.79 1.75
CA ARG A 199 -19.88 18.74 0.96
C ARG A 199 -21.17 18.10 0.42
N LEU A 200 -21.07 16.85 -0.06
CA LEU A 200 -22.23 16.11 -0.57
C LEU A 200 -23.20 15.76 0.55
N CYS A 201 -22.68 15.30 1.70
CA CYS A 201 -23.52 15.00 2.87
C CYS A 201 -24.24 16.23 3.46
N ALA A 202 -23.67 17.43 3.31
CA ALA A 202 -24.27 18.68 3.78
C ALA A 202 -25.31 19.26 2.79
N ALA A 203 -25.28 18.84 1.51
CA ALA A 203 -26.19 19.30 0.48
C ALA A 203 -27.46 18.44 0.32
N GLY A 204 -27.45 17.20 0.83
CA GLY A 204 -28.55 16.23 0.78
C GLY A 204 -29.28 16.09 2.10
#